data_0f5c1abb38ed2e74888b8a44d716442c
#
_entry.id   0f5c1abb38ed2e74888b8a44d716442c
#
_cell.length_a   1.000
_cell.length_b   1.000
_cell.length_c   1.000
_cell.angle_alpha   90.00
_cell.angle_beta   90.00
_cell.angle_gamma   90.00
#
_symmetry.space_group_name_H-M   'P 1'
#
loop_
_entity.id
_entity.type
_entity.pdbx_description
1 polymer ?
#
loop_
_entity_poly.entity_id
_entity_poly.type
_entity_poly.pdbx_seq_one_letter_code
_entity_poly.pdbx_strand_id
1 'polypeptide(L)'
;VQEALDAGCDPVAILNEGMIDAMAVVGEKFKNGEIFVPEMLVAARAMKKGVEVLKPYLSSDSTGSNGKLILATVAGDLHDIGKNLVGMMIESAGFEVIDLGVDVPASKVIECYRENPDTKIIALSALLTTTMPSLKDTVAAIAAEDFRKDIKIMVGGAPITQEFADEIGADGYSEDAASAATLAKKLAAEMA
;
A
#
# COMPACT_ATOMS: atom_id res chain seq x y z
N VAL A 1 16.85 -1.75 -16.73
CA VAL A 1 15.82 -2.79 -16.98
C VAL A 1 15.97 -3.30 -18.40
N GLN A 2 15.86 -2.42 -19.44
CA GLN A 2 15.95 -2.87 -20.85
C GLN A 2 17.24 -3.62 -21.16
N GLU A 3 18.37 -3.11 -20.73
CA GLU A 3 19.68 -3.77 -20.92
C GLU A 3 19.75 -5.17 -20.29
N ALA A 4 19.10 -5.35 -19.12
CA ALA A 4 19.03 -6.66 -18.47
C ALA A 4 18.14 -7.64 -19.25
N LEU A 5 17.00 -7.15 -19.79
CA LEU A 5 16.13 -7.94 -20.67
C LEU A 5 16.89 -8.36 -21.94
N ASP A 6 17.59 -7.42 -22.58
CA ASP A 6 18.37 -7.66 -23.79
C ASP A 6 19.53 -8.65 -23.54
N ALA A 7 20.05 -8.70 -22.30
CA ALA A 7 21.03 -9.68 -21.86
C ALA A 7 20.42 -11.05 -21.51
N GLY A 8 19.10 -11.21 -21.60
CA GLY A 8 18.40 -12.46 -21.33
C GLY A 8 18.15 -12.77 -19.85
N CYS A 9 18.20 -11.75 -18.97
CA CYS A 9 17.81 -11.93 -17.58
C CYS A 9 16.30 -12.20 -17.46
N ASP A 10 15.93 -13.05 -16.50
CA ASP A 10 14.53 -13.35 -16.22
C ASP A 10 13.77 -12.09 -15.76
N PRO A 11 12.64 -11.72 -16.40
CA PRO A 11 11.87 -10.53 -16.02
C PRO A 11 11.41 -10.53 -14.56
N VAL A 12 11.06 -11.69 -14.01
CA VAL A 12 10.63 -11.82 -12.60
C VAL A 12 11.79 -11.57 -11.65
N ALA A 13 12.99 -12.07 -11.98
CA ALA A 13 14.20 -11.81 -11.20
C ALA A 13 14.60 -10.33 -11.26
N ILE A 14 14.50 -9.67 -12.43
CA ILE A 14 14.73 -8.23 -12.55
C ILE A 14 13.77 -7.45 -11.64
N LEU A 15 12.50 -7.81 -11.62
CA LEU A 15 11.50 -7.17 -10.77
C LEU A 15 11.80 -7.35 -9.29
N ASN A 16 11.97 -8.58 -8.84
CA ASN A 16 12.09 -8.90 -7.42
C ASN A 16 13.47 -8.52 -6.86
N GLU A 17 14.53 -9.10 -7.42
CA GLU A 17 15.88 -8.97 -6.89
C GLU A 17 16.57 -7.65 -7.30
N GLY A 18 16.22 -7.13 -8.51
CA GLY A 18 16.81 -5.89 -9.01
C GLY A 18 16.08 -4.63 -8.56
N MET A 19 14.76 -4.67 -8.49
CA MET A 19 13.95 -3.46 -8.29
C MET A 19 13.29 -3.41 -6.91
N ILE A 20 12.55 -4.45 -6.50
CA ILE A 20 11.83 -4.49 -5.23
C ILE A 20 12.83 -4.48 -4.05
N ASP A 21 13.91 -5.25 -4.13
CA ASP A 21 14.95 -5.27 -3.10
C ASP A 21 15.68 -3.93 -3.03
N ALA A 22 15.96 -3.28 -4.18
CA ALA A 22 16.54 -1.95 -4.20
C ALA A 22 15.62 -0.90 -3.53
N MET A 23 14.31 -0.98 -3.75
CA MET A 23 13.34 -0.09 -3.08
C MET A 23 13.23 -0.36 -1.58
N ALA A 24 13.43 -1.59 -1.13
CA ALA A 24 13.51 -1.90 0.31
C ALA A 24 14.71 -1.17 0.96
N VAL A 25 15.87 -1.15 0.29
CA VAL A 25 17.05 -0.38 0.75
C VAL A 25 16.77 1.13 0.77
N VAL A 26 16.10 1.65 -0.26
CA VAL A 26 15.67 3.06 -0.31
C VAL A 26 14.73 3.38 0.86
N GLY A 27 13.78 2.50 1.15
CA GLY A 27 12.86 2.64 2.27
C GLY A 27 13.56 2.69 3.63
N GLU A 28 14.56 1.82 3.86
CA GLU A 28 15.37 1.85 5.08
C GLU A 28 16.16 3.14 5.23
N LYS A 29 16.80 3.60 4.15
CA LYS A 29 17.52 4.89 4.16
C LYS A 29 16.61 6.07 4.47
N PHE A 30 15.39 6.07 3.92
CA PHE A 30 14.38 7.08 4.23
C PHE A 30 13.99 7.05 5.71
N LYS A 31 13.70 5.88 6.26
CA LYS A 31 13.36 5.68 7.67
C LYS A 31 14.48 6.15 8.61
N ASN A 32 15.74 5.92 8.23
CA ASN A 32 16.91 6.33 9.00
C ASN A 32 17.27 7.82 8.81
N GLY A 33 16.55 8.59 7.98
CA GLY A 33 16.83 9.99 7.69
C GLY A 33 18.07 10.23 6.81
N GLU A 34 18.56 9.20 6.12
CA GLU A 34 19.70 9.31 5.20
C GLU A 34 19.31 9.92 3.85
N ILE A 35 18.04 9.75 3.46
CA ILE A 35 17.41 10.38 2.30
C ILE A 35 16.06 10.98 2.71
N PHE A 36 15.58 11.95 1.92
CA PHE A 36 14.35 12.66 2.18
C PHE A 36 13.30 12.42 1.09
N VAL A 37 12.10 13.02 1.26
CA VAL A 37 10.97 12.83 0.32
C VAL A 37 11.34 13.05 -1.15
N PRO A 38 12.12 14.07 -1.55
CA PRO A 38 12.48 14.26 -2.96
C PRO A 38 13.23 13.06 -3.56
N GLU A 39 14.22 12.51 -2.85
CA GLU A 39 15.00 11.35 -3.31
C GLU A 39 14.14 10.09 -3.36
N MET A 40 13.27 9.91 -2.37
CA MET A 40 12.28 8.83 -2.34
C MET A 40 11.36 8.88 -3.58
N LEU A 41 10.83 10.06 -3.92
CA LEU A 41 9.96 10.24 -5.09
C LEU A 41 10.69 9.96 -6.41
N VAL A 42 11.98 10.28 -6.51
CA VAL A 42 12.80 9.94 -7.69
C VAL A 42 12.98 8.43 -7.80
N ALA A 43 13.27 7.74 -6.71
CA ALA A 43 13.42 6.28 -6.68
C ALA A 43 12.09 5.58 -7.05
N ALA A 44 10.97 6.00 -6.46
CA ALA A 44 9.64 5.45 -6.76
C ALA A 44 9.26 5.66 -8.24
N ARG A 45 9.58 6.84 -8.82
CA ARG A 45 9.36 7.11 -10.25
C ARG A 45 10.23 6.22 -11.13
N ALA A 46 11.48 5.98 -10.75
CA ALA A 46 12.38 5.08 -11.48
C ALA A 46 11.84 3.64 -11.44
N MET A 47 11.38 3.18 -10.27
CA MET A 47 10.71 1.89 -10.07
C MET A 47 9.50 1.76 -11.01
N LYS A 48 8.58 2.71 -10.98
CA LYS A 48 7.36 2.69 -11.82
C LYS A 48 7.69 2.60 -13.32
N LYS A 49 8.66 3.38 -13.80
CA LYS A 49 9.10 3.29 -15.21
C LYS A 49 9.75 1.95 -15.54
N GLY A 50 10.50 1.36 -14.61
CA GLY A 50 11.07 0.03 -14.80
C GLY A 50 10.00 -1.05 -14.89
N VAL A 51 8.96 -0.98 -14.05
CA VAL A 51 7.81 -1.90 -14.12
C VAL A 51 7.05 -1.74 -15.43
N GLU A 52 6.88 -0.52 -15.94
CA GLU A 52 6.24 -0.30 -17.26
C GLU A 52 7.00 -1.02 -18.38
N VAL A 53 8.34 -1.03 -18.34
CA VAL A 53 9.18 -1.76 -19.30
C VAL A 53 9.04 -3.27 -19.15
N LEU A 54 8.94 -3.78 -17.91
CA LEU A 54 8.79 -5.21 -17.64
C LEU A 54 7.40 -5.76 -17.95
N LYS A 55 6.37 -4.94 -17.85
CA LYS A 55 4.96 -5.35 -17.96
C LYS A 55 4.63 -6.26 -19.14
N PRO A 56 5.14 -6.05 -20.38
CA PRO A 56 4.90 -6.95 -21.51
C PRO A 56 5.53 -8.34 -21.38
N TYR A 57 6.52 -8.50 -20.48
CA TYR A 57 7.28 -9.73 -20.28
C TYR A 57 6.83 -10.50 -19.03
N LEU A 58 5.98 -9.88 -18.21
CA LEU A 58 5.42 -10.48 -17.00
C LEU A 58 4.05 -11.09 -17.35
N SER A 59 3.79 -12.31 -16.90
CA SER A 59 2.44 -12.88 -16.95
C SER A 59 1.51 -12.07 -16.03
N SER A 60 0.18 -12.13 -16.27
CA SER A 60 -0.82 -11.47 -15.43
C SER A 60 -0.69 -11.84 -13.94
N ASP A 61 -0.14 -13.01 -13.65
CA ASP A 61 0.09 -13.50 -12.28
C ASP A 61 1.39 -12.98 -11.64
N SER A 62 2.25 -12.32 -12.42
CA SER A 62 3.56 -11.82 -11.95
C SER A 62 3.56 -10.33 -11.65
N THR A 63 2.61 -9.55 -12.20
CA THR A 63 2.41 -8.14 -11.88
C THR A 63 1.55 -8.03 -10.63
N GLY A 64 2.12 -7.56 -9.53
CA GLY A 64 1.45 -7.54 -8.23
C GLY A 64 1.64 -8.85 -7.46
N SER A 65 2.87 -9.36 -7.39
CA SER A 65 3.22 -10.63 -6.75
C SER A 65 2.78 -10.72 -5.28
N ASN A 66 2.57 -9.59 -4.60
CA ASN A 66 2.11 -9.52 -3.22
C ASN A 66 0.58 -9.35 -3.09
N GLY A 67 -0.14 -9.19 -4.20
CA GLY A 67 -1.60 -9.06 -4.24
C GLY A 67 -2.08 -7.63 -4.45
N LYS A 68 -3.41 -7.44 -4.35
CA LYS A 68 -4.06 -6.12 -4.47
C LYS A 68 -4.26 -5.46 -3.11
N LEU A 69 -4.19 -4.13 -3.11
CA LEU A 69 -4.44 -3.29 -1.94
C LEU A 69 -5.34 -2.11 -2.33
N ILE A 70 -6.43 -1.90 -1.59
CA ILE A 70 -7.26 -0.70 -1.69
C ILE A 70 -6.71 0.35 -0.74
N LEU A 71 -6.51 1.58 -1.23
CA LEU A 71 -5.99 2.71 -0.45
C LEU A 71 -7.00 3.86 -0.47
N ALA A 72 -7.30 4.44 0.70
CA ALA A 72 -8.22 5.57 0.80
C ALA A 72 -7.91 6.49 1.98
N THR A 73 -8.19 7.78 1.84
CA THR A 73 -8.38 8.69 2.97
C THR A 73 -9.87 8.73 3.30
N VAL A 74 -10.19 8.55 4.56
CA VAL A 74 -11.59 8.40 5.04
C VAL A 74 -12.44 9.64 4.82
N ALA A 75 -13.76 9.48 4.90
CA ALA A 75 -14.74 10.56 4.73
C ALA A 75 -14.46 11.75 5.67
N GLY A 76 -14.58 12.97 5.14
CA GLY A 76 -14.32 14.22 5.84
C GLY A 76 -12.84 14.63 5.87
N ASP A 77 -11.94 13.81 5.34
CA ASP A 77 -10.50 14.11 5.29
C ASP A 77 -10.04 14.30 3.84
N LEU A 78 -9.41 15.44 3.55
CA LEU A 78 -8.95 15.80 2.20
C LEU A 78 -7.42 15.69 2.05
N HIS A 79 -6.72 15.16 3.06
CA HIS A 79 -5.26 15.04 3.04
C HIS A 79 -4.83 13.82 2.24
N ASP A 80 -3.96 14.03 1.27
CA ASP A 80 -3.49 12.99 0.33
C ASP A 80 -1.98 12.81 0.25
N ILE A 81 -1.18 13.81 0.67
CA ILE A 81 0.28 13.78 0.47
C ILE A 81 0.90 12.53 1.12
N GLY A 82 0.58 12.27 2.38
CA GLY A 82 1.07 11.08 3.11
C GLY A 82 0.54 9.79 2.51
N LYS A 83 -0.76 9.75 2.21
CA LYS A 83 -1.42 8.61 1.56
C LYS A 83 -0.77 8.28 0.20
N ASN A 84 -0.52 9.29 -0.62
CA ASN A 84 0.09 9.09 -1.94
C ASN A 84 1.52 8.55 -1.82
N LEU A 85 2.29 9.01 -0.82
CA LEU A 85 3.62 8.46 -0.54
C LEU A 85 3.54 6.99 -0.09
N VAL A 86 2.59 6.65 0.80
CA VAL A 86 2.30 5.27 1.20
C VAL A 86 1.94 4.41 -0.01
N GLY A 87 1.05 4.88 -0.88
CA GLY A 87 0.66 4.18 -2.10
C GLY A 87 1.86 3.87 -3.01
N MET A 88 2.72 4.85 -3.26
CA MET A 88 3.93 4.66 -4.06
C MET A 88 4.91 3.66 -3.44
N MET A 89 5.07 3.67 -2.12
CA MET A 89 5.93 2.71 -1.40
C MET A 89 5.37 1.29 -1.48
N ILE A 90 4.07 1.14 -1.34
CA ILE A 90 3.38 -0.15 -1.44
C ILE A 90 3.40 -0.69 -2.88
N GLU A 91 3.17 0.17 -3.90
CA GLU A 91 3.36 -0.19 -5.32
C GLU A 91 4.80 -0.69 -5.57
N SER A 92 5.79 0.06 -5.04
CA SER A 92 7.21 -0.29 -5.16
C SER A 92 7.59 -1.59 -4.39
N ALA A 93 6.75 -2.00 -3.45
CA ALA A 93 6.89 -3.27 -2.74
C ALA A 93 6.21 -4.46 -3.47
N GLY A 94 5.68 -4.25 -4.68
CA GLY A 94 5.12 -5.29 -5.54
C GLY A 94 3.62 -5.53 -5.36
N PHE A 95 2.87 -4.56 -4.84
CA PHE A 95 1.40 -4.61 -4.79
C PHE A 95 0.76 -3.89 -5.98
N GLU A 96 -0.42 -4.35 -6.38
CA GLU A 96 -1.33 -3.57 -7.20
C GLU A 96 -2.17 -2.67 -6.27
N VAL A 97 -2.01 -1.34 -6.37
CA VAL A 97 -2.72 -0.38 -5.51
C VAL A 97 -3.91 0.23 -6.25
N ILE A 98 -5.09 0.09 -5.66
CA ILE A 98 -6.33 0.74 -6.09
C ILE A 98 -6.55 1.95 -5.17
N ASP A 99 -6.16 3.14 -5.61
CA ASP A 99 -6.30 4.38 -4.85
C ASP A 99 -7.67 5.01 -5.09
N LEU A 100 -8.51 5.06 -4.05
CA LEU A 100 -9.84 5.67 -4.09
C LEU A 100 -9.82 7.19 -3.88
N GLY A 101 -8.67 7.77 -3.55
CA GLY A 101 -8.51 9.20 -3.28
C GLY A 101 -8.81 9.59 -1.85
N VAL A 102 -9.45 10.75 -1.70
CA VAL A 102 -9.76 11.40 -0.41
C VAL A 102 -11.27 11.51 -0.20
N ASP A 103 -11.69 11.80 1.03
CA ASP A 103 -13.10 11.93 1.39
C ASP A 103 -13.94 10.70 0.99
N VAL A 104 -13.40 9.52 1.26
CA VAL A 104 -13.97 8.25 0.81
C VAL A 104 -14.88 7.68 1.89
N PRO A 105 -16.21 7.55 1.63
CA PRO A 105 -17.11 6.91 2.56
C PRO A 105 -16.89 5.39 2.60
N ALA A 106 -17.21 4.76 3.74
CA ALA A 106 -17.08 3.31 3.94
C ALA A 106 -17.76 2.49 2.85
N SER A 107 -18.94 2.93 2.39
CA SER A 107 -19.69 2.25 1.32
C SER A 107 -18.89 2.13 0.02
N LYS A 108 -18.10 3.16 -0.35
CA LYS A 108 -17.27 3.15 -1.56
C LYS A 108 -16.08 2.19 -1.41
N VAL A 109 -15.52 2.08 -0.22
CA VAL A 109 -14.46 1.09 0.06
C VAL A 109 -15.00 -0.33 -0.08
N ILE A 110 -16.17 -0.60 0.50
CA ILE A 110 -16.86 -1.90 0.43
C ILE A 110 -17.23 -2.26 -1.01
N GLU A 111 -17.78 -1.30 -1.77
CA GLU A 111 -18.12 -1.47 -3.18
C GLU A 111 -16.89 -1.82 -4.02
N CYS A 112 -15.79 -1.08 -3.83
CA CYS A 112 -14.52 -1.35 -4.50
C CYS A 112 -13.99 -2.76 -4.21
N TYR A 113 -14.08 -3.22 -2.95
CA TYR A 113 -13.70 -4.59 -2.62
C TYR A 113 -14.59 -5.62 -3.34
N ARG A 114 -15.91 -5.40 -3.40
CA ARG A 114 -16.83 -6.31 -4.10
C ARG A 114 -16.54 -6.41 -5.61
N GLU A 115 -16.04 -5.33 -6.20
CA GLU A 115 -15.57 -5.31 -7.60
C GLU A 115 -14.18 -5.95 -7.76
N ASN A 116 -13.39 -6.02 -6.70
CA ASN A 116 -12.03 -6.55 -6.66
C ASN A 116 -11.84 -7.55 -5.50
N PRO A 117 -12.53 -8.70 -5.54
CA PRO A 117 -12.57 -9.65 -4.40
C PRO A 117 -11.24 -10.38 -4.16
N ASP A 118 -10.26 -10.24 -5.03
CA ASP A 118 -8.88 -10.70 -4.88
C ASP A 118 -7.98 -9.70 -4.09
N THR A 119 -8.56 -8.60 -3.61
CA THR A 119 -7.87 -7.65 -2.73
C THR A 119 -7.54 -8.30 -1.38
N LYS A 120 -6.28 -8.21 -0.96
CA LYS A 120 -5.81 -8.74 0.33
C LYS A 120 -5.87 -7.73 1.45
N ILE A 121 -5.63 -6.45 1.13
CA ILE A 121 -5.46 -5.41 2.15
C ILE A 121 -6.33 -4.20 1.83
N ILE A 122 -6.93 -3.63 2.86
CA ILE A 122 -7.54 -2.30 2.81
C ILE A 122 -6.72 -1.37 3.71
N ALA A 123 -6.12 -0.33 3.13
CA ALA A 123 -5.31 0.66 3.83
C ALA A 123 -6.08 1.97 3.94
N LEU A 124 -6.28 2.46 5.16
CA LEU A 124 -7.07 3.64 5.45
C LEU A 124 -6.23 4.71 6.15
N SER A 125 -6.40 5.96 5.73
CA SER A 125 -5.69 7.12 6.27
C SER A 125 -6.65 8.15 6.87
N ALA A 126 -6.27 8.72 8.03
CA ALA A 126 -6.89 9.91 8.61
C ALA A 126 -5.81 10.82 9.18
N LEU A 127 -5.83 12.12 8.85
CA LEU A 127 -4.81 13.07 9.29
C LEU A 127 -5.26 13.99 10.43
N LEU A 128 -6.56 14.11 10.65
CA LEU A 128 -7.13 14.99 11.67
C LEU A 128 -7.71 14.18 12.82
N THR A 129 -7.59 14.70 14.05
CA THR A 129 -8.31 14.11 15.20
C THR A 129 -9.81 14.09 15.01
N THR A 130 -10.35 15.06 14.25
CA THR A 130 -11.78 15.15 13.90
C THR A 130 -12.22 14.10 12.87
N THR A 131 -11.29 13.47 12.14
CA THR A 131 -11.59 12.40 11.18
C THR A 131 -11.28 11.00 11.69
N MET A 132 -10.69 10.88 12.89
CA MET A 132 -10.52 9.58 13.57
C MET A 132 -11.84 8.83 13.80
N PRO A 133 -12.97 9.47 14.17
CA PRO A 133 -14.26 8.78 14.23
C PRO A 133 -14.68 8.18 12.89
N SER A 134 -14.46 8.87 11.79
CA SER A 134 -14.74 8.37 10.43
C SER A 134 -13.89 7.14 10.08
N LEU A 135 -12.64 7.11 10.52
CA LEU A 135 -11.79 5.93 10.37
C LEU A 135 -12.34 4.75 11.18
N LYS A 136 -12.72 4.96 12.45
CA LYS A 136 -13.35 3.95 13.31
C LYS A 136 -14.63 3.40 12.69
N ASP A 137 -15.52 4.29 12.21
CA ASP A 137 -16.77 3.90 11.57
C ASP A 137 -16.55 3.11 10.28
N THR A 138 -15.53 3.47 9.50
CA THR A 138 -15.17 2.76 8.26
C THR A 138 -14.64 1.35 8.58
N VAL A 139 -13.76 1.20 9.57
CA VAL A 139 -13.27 -0.11 10.01
C VAL A 139 -14.42 -0.96 10.55
N ALA A 140 -15.33 -0.37 11.36
CA ALA A 140 -16.50 -1.08 11.88
C ALA A 140 -17.47 -1.52 10.77
N ALA A 141 -17.69 -0.69 9.75
CA ALA A 141 -18.51 -1.04 8.59
C ALA A 141 -17.91 -2.23 7.80
N ILE A 142 -16.60 -2.22 7.57
CA ILE A 142 -15.90 -3.33 6.92
C ILE A 142 -15.93 -4.59 7.79
N ALA A 143 -15.81 -4.44 9.12
CA ALA A 143 -15.84 -5.56 10.06
C ALA A 143 -17.20 -6.28 10.09
N ALA A 144 -18.29 -5.58 9.72
CA ALA A 144 -19.62 -6.15 9.63
C ALA A 144 -19.88 -6.95 8.34
N GLU A 145 -18.97 -6.86 7.36
CA GLU A 145 -19.10 -7.55 6.08
C GLU A 145 -18.67 -9.02 6.17
N ASP A 146 -19.25 -9.87 5.36
CA ASP A 146 -18.98 -11.31 5.30
C ASP A 146 -17.56 -11.65 4.83
N PHE A 147 -16.96 -10.75 4.04
CA PHE A 147 -15.59 -10.87 3.54
C PHE A 147 -14.51 -10.41 4.54
N ARG A 148 -14.85 -9.91 5.72
CA ARG A 148 -13.85 -9.41 6.71
C ARG A 148 -12.73 -10.39 7.00
N LYS A 149 -13.03 -11.68 7.01
CA LYS A 149 -12.05 -12.75 7.24
C LYS A 149 -11.06 -12.96 6.09
N ASP A 150 -11.39 -12.47 4.90
CA ASP A 150 -10.63 -12.67 3.66
C ASP A 150 -9.71 -11.48 3.36
N ILE A 151 -9.63 -10.50 4.27
CA ILE A 151 -8.82 -9.28 4.14
C ILE A 151 -8.09 -8.93 5.43
N LYS A 152 -7.08 -8.07 5.28
CA LYS A 152 -6.44 -7.35 6.40
C LYS A 152 -6.69 -5.86 6.28
N ILE A 153 -6.91 -5.19 7.41
CA ILE A 153 -7.10 -3.74 7.48
C ILE A 153 -5.87 -3.13 8.12
N MET A 154 -5.20 -2.20 7.44
CA MET A 154 -4.13 -1.40 8.00
C MET A 154 -4.53 0.07 8.04
N VAL A 155 -4.07 0.78 9.06
CA VAL A 155 -4.40 2.18 9.29
C VAL A 155 -3.15 3.02 9.54
N GLY A 156 -3.23 4.32 9.23
CA GLY A 156 -2.15 5.26 9.47
C GLY A 156 -2.63 6.71 9.36
N GLY A 157 -1.71 7.61 9.66
CA GLY A 157 -1.93 9.06 9.67
C GLY A 157 -1.44 9.70 10.97
N ALA A 158 -1.15 10.99 10.95
CA ALA A 158 -0.46 11.68 12.06
C ALA A 158 -1.09 11.51 13.47
N PRO A 159 -2.43 11.52 13.64
CA PRO A 159 -3.04 11.33 14.96
C PRO A 159 -3.25 9.85 15.33
N ILE A 160 -2.95 8.91 14.41
CA ILE A 160 -3.21 7.49 14.63
C ILE A 160 -2.06 6.89 15.44
N THR A 161 -2.42 6.05 16.41
CA THR A 161 -1.48 5.29 17.24
C THR A 161 -1.77 3.79 17.16
N GLN A 162 -0.85 2.96 17.63
CA GLN A 162 -1.08 1.52 17.72
C GLN A 162 -2.27 1.20 18.62
N GLU A 163 -2.40 1.89 19.78
CA GLU A 163 -3.51 1.69 20.69
C GLU A 163 -4.86 1.99 20.06
N PHE A 164 -4.92 3.07 19.25
CA PHE A 164 -6.16 3.39 18.52
C PHE A 164 -6.47 2.36 17.44
N ALA A 165 -5.46 1.89 16.70
CA ALA A 165 -5.63 0.84 15.70
C ALA A 165 -6.17 -0.45 16.34
N ASP A 166 -5.63 -0.85 17.48
CA ASP A 166 -6.08 -2.01 18.26
C ASP A 166 -7.53 -1.81 18.76
N GLU A 167 -7.86 -0.62 19.29
CA GLU A 167 -9.22 -0.27 19.76
C GLU A 167 -10.27 -0.44 18.65
N ILE A 168 -9.96 0.02 17.44
CA ILE A 168 -10.91 -0.01 16.32
C ILE A 168 -10.95 -1.35 15.59
N GLY A 169 -10.07 -2.30 15.92
CA GLY A 169 -10.01 -3.63 15.32
C GLY A 169 -9.32 -3.68 13.97
N ALA A 170 -8.38 -2.76 13.70
CA ALA A 170 -7.48 -2.85 12.56
C ALA A 170 -6.45 -3.97 12.77
N ASP A 171 -5.98 -4.60 11.69
CA ASP A 171 -4.98 -5.67 11.74
C ASP A 171 -3.54 -5.14 11.83
N GLY A 172 -3.33 -3.84 11.56
CA GLY A 172 -2.03 -3.23 11.70
C GLY A 172 -2.03 -1.71 11.58
N TYR A 173 -0.98 -1.12 12.12
CA TYR A 173 -0.68 0.31 12.11
C TYR A 173 0.72 0.57 11.58
N SER A 174 0.90 1.67 10.87
CA SER A 174 2.22 2.18 10.48
C SER A 174 2.31 3.69 10.67
N GLU A 175 3.42 4.15 11.21
CA GLU A 175 3.67 5.56 11.48
C GLU A 175 4.17 6.34 10.24
N ASP A 176 4.77 5.62 9.27
CA ASP A 176 5.38 6.20 8.06
C ASP A 176 5.18 5.30 6.82
N ALA A 177 5.53 5.83 5.65
CA ALA A 177 5.32 5.18 4.38
C ALA A 177 6.22 3.93 4.17
N ALA A 178 7.45 3.93 4.69
CA ALA A 178 8.36 2.80 4.57
C ALA A 178 7.90 1.63 5.45
N SER A 179 7.51 1.94 6.69
CA SER A 179 6.90 0.98 7.63
C SER A 179 5.58 0.43 7.09
N ALA A 180 4.77 1.25 6.39
CA ALA A 180 3.53 0.82 5.74
C ALA A 180 3.79 -0.27 4.69
N ALA A 181 4.79 -0.10 3.83
CA ALA A 181 5.14 -1.10 2.82
C ALA A 181 5.63 -2.42 3.45
N THR A 182 6.42 -2.33 4.51
CA THR A 182 6.87 -3.50 5.28
C THR A 182 5.71 -4.23 5.94
N LEU A 183 4.78 -3.48 6.57
CA LEU A 183 3.58 -4.02 7.19
C LEU A 183 2.67 -4.71 6.16
N ALA A 184 2.46 -4.08 5.00
CA ALA A 184 1.65 -4.66 3.94
C ALA A 184 2.19 -6.02 3.47
N LYS A 185 3.52 -6.15 3.26
CA LYS A 185 4.15 -7.44 2.94
C LYS A 185 3.91 -8.49 4.03
N LYS A 186 4.07 -8.11 5.30
CA LYS A 186 3.83 -9.01 6.43
C LYS A 186 2.38 -9.49 6.45
N LEU A 187 1.41 -8.58 6.38
CA LEU A 187 -0.02 -8.92 6.41
C LEU A 187 -0.43 -9.79 5.23
N ALA A 188 0.09 -9.52 4.02
CA ALA A 188 -0.19 -10.35 2.85
C ALA A 188 0.38 -11.77 2.98
N ALA A 189 1.55 -11.93 3.60
CA ALA A 189 2.17 -13.24 3.84
C ALA A 189 1.39 -14.08 4.87
N GLU A 190 0.72 -13.45 5.84
CA GLU A 190 -0.14 -14.13 6.83
C GLU A 190 -1.42 -14.72 6.21
N MET A 191 -1.74 -14.33 4.97
CA MET A 191 -2.95 -14.75 4.23
C MET A 191 -2.65 -15.77 3.13
N ALA A 192 -1.40 -16.19 2.98
CA ALA A 192 -0.93 -17.08 1.91
C ALA A 192 -1.17 -18.57 2.18
#